data_6ff7c451ce39935353c973bdad4d48b6
#
_entry.id   6ff7c451ce39935353c973bdad4d48b6
#
_cell.length_a   1.000
_cell.length_b   1.000
_cell.length_c   1.000
_cell.angle_alpha   90.00
_cell.angle_beta   90.00
_cell.angle_gamma   90.00
#
_symmetry.space_group_name_H-M   'P 1'
#
loop_
_entity.id
_entity.type
_entity.pdbx_description
1 polymer ?
#
loop_
_entity_poly.entity_id
_entity_poly.type
_entity_poly.pdbx_seq_one_letter_code
_entity_poly.pdbx_strand_id
1 'polypeptide(L)'
;MVIVNVILGSNRQVAIGKQLFKYLENQIAPLVGERDEITFKFITLDQYHLDFFHEDLPPINNPERKLAPNEQQWIDDMQAADGYIFITPEYNHSIPAVLKNAIDYLAFEGNRKPAKIISYADSMRAGQFGGEALREVINRLGFITLPMITTVGKVTANFSPDGFLLEDAPSGAYYQKKLLETLHEIGFYSRILKGHPYQEFNSKV
;
A
#
# COMPACT_ATOMS: atom_id res chain seq x y z
N MET A 1 14.27 -5.22 13.07
CA MET A 1 12.89 -4.75 13.02
C MET A 1 12.49 -4.62 11.54
N VAL A 2 11.32 -5.12 11.16
CA VAL A 2 10.78 -5.04 9.80
C VAL A 2 9.75 -3.90 9.76
N ILE A 3 9.81 -3.08 8.72
CA ILE A 3 8.90 -1.93 8.53
C ILE A 3 8.03 -2.19 7.29
N VAL A 4 6.72 -2.14 7.45
CA VAL A 4 5.75 -2.25 6.36
C VAL A 4 4.94 -0.96 6.27
N ASN A 5 5.03 -0.27 5.13
CA ASN A 5 4.22 0.91 4.87
C ASN A 5 2.81 0.51 4.42
N VAL A 6 1.79 1.05 5.08
CA VAL A 6 0.38 0.89 4.74
C VAL A 6 -0.12 2.21 4.17
N ILE A 7 -0.38 2.25 2.86
CA ILE A 7 -0.59 3.48 2.10
C ILE A 7 -2.05 3.59 1.67
N LEU A 8 -2.75 4.64 2.10
CA LEU A 8 -4.10 4.93 1.64
C LEU A 8 -4.04 5.69 0.30
N GLY A 9 -4.45 5.02 -0.77
CA GLY A 9 -4.40 5.53 -2.14
C GLY A 9 -5.48 6.54 -2.54
N SER A 10 -6.22 7.10 -1.58
CA SER A 10 -7.24 8.12 -1.86
C SER A 10 -7.15 9.25 -0.85
N ASN A 11 -7.12 10.47 -1.36
CA ASN A 11 -7.10 11.70 -0.56
C ASN A 11 -8.47 12.39 -0.42
N ARG A 12 -9.57 11.79 -0.89
CA ARG A 12 -10.91 12.38 -0.75
C ARG A 12 -11.24 12.55 0.73
N GLN A 13 -11.78 13.72 1.11
CA GLN A 13 -12.18 14.00 2.49
C GLN A 13 -13.17 12.97 3.04
N VAL A 14 -14.13 12.59 2.22
CA VAL A 14 -15.18 11.60 2.53
C VAL A 14 -14.87 10.21 1.97
N ALA A 15 -13.60 9.84 1.80
CA ALA A 15 -13.23 8.53 1.31
C ALA A 15 -13.60 7.44 2.33
N ILE A 16 -14.47 6.52 1.92
CA ILE A 16 -14.86 5.36 2.76
C ILE A 16 -13.65 4.48 3.13
N GLY A 17 -12.60 4.49 2.33
CA GLY A 17 -11.35 3.81 2.64
C GLY A 17 -10.69 4.24 3.94
N LYS A 18 -11.00 5.44 4.46
CA LYS A 18 -10.52 5.89 5.77
C LYS A 18 -11.05 5.04 6.92
N GLN A 19 -12.25 4.48 6.79
CA GLN A 19 -12.83 3.55 7.77
C GLN A 19 -12.02 2.25 7.83
N LEU A 20 -11.76 1.65 6.67
CA LEU A 20 -10.92 0.45 6.56
C LEU A 20 -9.48 0.71 7.01
N PHE A 21 -8.90 1.84 6.64
CA PHE A 21 -7.55 2.25 7.02
C PHE A 21 -7.40 2.37 8.55
N LYS A 22 -8.33 3.08 9.20
CA LYS A 22 -8.37 3.18 10.67
C LYS A 22 -8.60 1.82 11.34
N TYR A 23 -9.44 0.97 10.76
CA TYR A 23 -9.66 -0.38 11.29
C TYR A 23 -8.37 -1.21 11.26
N LEU A 24 -7.63 -1.14 10.14
CA LEU A 24 -6.33 -1.80 10.05
C LEU A 24 -5.33 -1.23 11.07
N GLU A 25 -5.27 0.09 11.21
CA GLU A 25 -4.34 0.77 12.13
C GLU A 25 -4.61 0.43 13.59
N ASN A 26 -5.88 0.54 14.01
CA ASN A 26 -6.26 0.47 15.42
C ASN A 26 -6.57 -0.96 15.90
N GLN A 27 -6.99 -1.85 15.02
CA GLN A 27 -7.50 -3.17 15.41
C GLN A 27 -6.66 -4.34 14.89
N ILE A 28 -6.12 -4.25 13.69
CA ILE A 28 -5.43 -5.38 13.04
C ILE A 28 -3.91 -5.29 13.19
N ALA A 29 -3.34 -4.14 12.88
CA ALA A 29 -1.88 -3.95 12.89
C ALA A 29 -1.25 -4.17 14.28
N PRO A 30 -1.85 -3.76 15.42
CA PRO A 30 -1.29 -4.06 16.74
C PRO A 30 -1.18 -5.56 17.00
N LEU A 31 -2.20 -6.34 16.65
CA LEU A 31 -2.22 -7.79 16.87
C LEU A 31 -1.15 -8.54 16.07
N VAL A 32 -0.99 -8.16 14.79
CA VAL A 32 0.01 -8.79 13.92
C VAL A 32 1.41 -8.24 14.23
N GLY A 33 1.52 -6.93 14.49
CA GLY A 33 2.78 -6.27 14.78
C GLY A 33 3.46 -6.83 16.02
N GLU A 34 2.72 -7.00 17.12
CA GLU A 34 3.23 -7.60 18.36
C GLU A 34 3.65 -9.06 18.15
N ARG A 35 2.78 -9.87 17.52
CA ARG A 35 3.05 -11.30 17.29
C ARG A 35 4.24 -11.53 16.38
N ASP A 36 4.34 -10.76 15.29
CA ASP A 36 5.30 -11.00 14.20
C ASP A 36 6.50 -10.05 14.23
N GLU A 37 6.63 -9.20 15.26
CA GLU A 37 7.70 -8.19 15.42
C GLU A 37 7.85 -7.27 14.20
N ILE A 38 6.70 -6.74 13.72
CA ILE A 38 6.60 -5.88 12.54
C ILE A 38 6.07 -4.52 12.95
N THR A 39 6.69 -3.46 12.45
CA THR A 39 6.17 -2.10 12.53
C THR A 39 5.38 -1.77 11.28
N PHE A 40 4.07 -1.56 11.41
CA PHE A 40 3.23 -1.03 10.35
C PHE A 40 3.20 0.50 10.44
N LYS A 41 3.66 1.18 9.39
CA LYS A 41 3.62 2.64 9.27
C LYS A 41 2.46 3.04 8.38
N PHE A 42 1.46 3.71 8.95
CA PHE A 42 0.26 4.16 8.25
C PHE A 42 0.49 5.52 7.59
N ILE A 43 0.25 5.59 6.27
CA ILE A 43 0.58 6.72 5.43
C ILE A 43 -0.65 7.16 4.65
N THR A 44 -0.97 8.47 4.73
CA THR A 44 -1.92 9.13 3.85
C THR A 44 -1.16 10.04 2.87
N LEU A 45 -1.56 10.06 1.60
CA LEU A 45 -0.83 10.83 0.58
C LEU A 45 -0.95 12.35 0.77
N ASP A 46 -1.99 12.81 1.50
CA ASP A 46 -2.18 14.23 1.80
C ASP A 46 -1.01 14.86 2.58
N GLN A 47 -0.32 14.06 3.41
CA GLN A 47 0.75 14.59 4.25
C GLN A 47 1.97 15.09 3.48
N TYR A 48 2.13 14.65 2.21
CA TYR A 48 3.28 15.04 1.40
C TYR A 48 2.99 16.22 0.48
N HIS A 49 1.73 16.58 0.24
CA HIS A 49 1.36 17.69 -0.66
C HIS A 49 2.13 17.65 -1.98
N LEU A 50 2.20 16.46 -2.61
CA LEU A 50 2.91 16.29 -3.87
C LEU A 50 2.20 17.02 -5.00
N ASP A 51 2.93 17.86 -5.71
CA ASP A 51 2.47 18.44 -6.97
C ASP A 51 2.31 17.34 -8.04
N PHE A 52 1.65 17.64 -9.16
CA PHE A 52 1.69 16.71 -10.28
C PHE A 52 3.12 16.55 -10.77
N PHE A 53 3.52 15.28 -10.94
CA PHE A 53 4.86 14.94 -11.42
C PHE A 53 5.17 15.68 -12.74
N HIS A 54 6.28 16.42 -12.77
CA HIS A 54 6.63 17.33 -13.86
C HIS A 54 8.14 17.40 -14.17
N GLU A 55 8.93 16.43 -13.66
CA GLU A 55 10.36 16.40 -13.95
C GLU A 55 10.63 16.14 -15.44
N ASP A 56 11.66 16.77 -16.00
CA ASP A 56 12.06 16.62 -17.41
C ASP A 56 12.50 15.20 -17.78
N LEU A 57 13.04 14.47 -16.80
CA LEU A 57 13.46 13.08 -16.95
C LEU A 57 12.69 12.19 -15.99
N PRO A 58 12.36 10.95 -16.38
CA PRO A 58 11.73 10.00 -15.46
C PRO A 58 12.70 9.67 -14.31
N PRO A 59 12.19 9.44 -13.08
CA PRO A 59 13.01 9.21 -11.89
C PRO A 59 14.11 8.16 -12.08
N ILE A 60 13.81 7.07 -12.76
CA ILE A 60 14.72 5.95 -13.02
C ILE A 60 15.95 6.32 -13.84
N ASN A 61 15.87 7.41 -14.61
CA ASN A 61 16.94 7.90 -15.48
C ASN A 61 17.50 9.27 -15.03
N ASN A 62 17.11 9.73 -13.85
CA ASN A 62 17.51 11.03 -13.31
C ASN A 62 18.20 10.87 -11.95
N PRO A 63 19.49 10.47 -11.91
CA PRO A 63 20.22 10.25 -10.66
C PRO A 63 20.48 11.54 -9.87
N GLU A 64 20.41 12.70 -10.53
CA GLU A 64 20.69 14.01 -9.92
C GLU A 64 19.41 14.84 -9.73
N ARG A 65 18.32 14.17 -9.30
CA ARG A 65 17.03 14.83 -9.05
C ARG A 65 17.16 15.94 -8.01
N LYS A 66 16.49 17.05 -8.27
CA LYS A 66 16.32 18.14 -7.30
C LYS A 66 14.90 18.12 -6.76
N LEU A 67 14.70 17.41 -5.67
CA LEU A 67 13.42 17.24 -5.02
C LEU A 67 13.15 18.37 -4.03
N ALA A 68 11.88 18.80 -3.93
CA ALA A 68 11.42 19.62 -2.84
C ALA A 68 11.43 18.79 -1.53
N PRO A 69 11.48 19.42 -0.34
CA PRO A 69 11.57 18.69 0.92
C PRO A 69 10.43 17.66 1.16
N ASN A 70 9.23 17.98 0.73
CA ASN A 70 8.06 17.10 0.82
C ASN A 70 8.14 15.91 -0.16
N GLU A 71 8.68 16.12 -1.35
CA GLU A 71 8.95 15.06 -2.34
C GLU A 71 10.04 14.12 -1.84
N GLN A 72 11.14 14.69 -1.31
CA GLN A 72 12.20 13.90 -0.71
C GLN A 72 11.70 13.07 0.46
N GLN A 73 10.86 13.63 1.33
CA GLN A 73 10.27 12.89 2.45
C GLN A 73 9.44 11.69 1.97
N TRP A 74 8.67 11.84 0.88
CA TRP A 74 7.94 10.72 0.29
C TRP A 74 8.91 9.62 -0.18
N ILE A 75 9.97 9.97 -0.90
CA ILE A 75 10.99 9.04 -1.37
C ILE A 75 11.67 8.34 -0.18
N ASP A 76 12.08 9.08 0.85
CA ASP A 76 12.74 8.53 2.04
C ASP A 76 11.83 7.55 2.79
N ASP A 77 10.55 7.88 2.96
CA ASP A 77 9.57 7.00 3.59
C ASP A 77 9.35 5.72 2.78
N MET A 78 9.35 5.82 1.45
CA MET A 78 9.27 4.64 0.59
C MET A 78 10.55 3.82 0.64
N GLN A 79 11.71 4.45 0.62
CA GLN A 79 13.00 3.76 0.69
C GLN A 79 13.19 3.00 2.00
N ALA A 80 12.73 3.57 3.13
CA ALA A 80 12.91 3.01 4.47
C ALA A 80 12.10 1.73 4.74
N ALA A 81 11.04 1.47 3.97
CA ALA A 81 10.17 0.31 4.17
C ALA A 81 10.80 -0.98 3.62
N ASP A 82 10.50 -2.09 4.27
CA ASP A 82 10.87 -3.45 3.85
C ASP A 82 9.73 -4.13 3.06
N GLY A 83 8.52 -3.57 3.10
CA GLY A 83 7.36 -4.05 2.39
C GLY A 83 6.23 -3.02 2.36
N TYR A 84 5.19 -3.28 1.59
CA TYR A 84 4.12 -2.31 1.36
C TYR A 84 2.74 -2.96 1.31
N ILE A 85 1.74 -2.23 1.82
CA ILE A 85 0.33 -2.49 1.57
C ILE A 85 -0.24 -1.24 0.89
N PHE A 86 -0.75 -1.38 -0.31
CA PHE A 86 -1.48 -0.32 -1.01
C PHE A 86 -2.97 -0.55 -0.87
N ILE A 87 -3.69 0.43 -0.30
CA ILE A 87 -5.15 0.40 -0.12
C ILE A 87 -5.77 1.31 -1.17
N THR A 88 -6.42 0.76 -2.19
CA THR A 88 -6.93 1.52 -3.33
C THR A 88 -8.42 1.34 -3.57
N PRO A 89 -9.19 2.42 -3.81
CA PRO A 89 -10.49 2.31 -4.46
C PRO A 89 -10.32 2.09 -5.96
N GLU A 90 -11.43 1.90 -6.63
CA GLU A 90 -11.52 1.91 -8.08
C GLU A 90 -12.18 3.21 -8.56
N TYR A 91 -11.48 3.96 -9.42
CA TYR A 91 -12.00 5.13 -10.10
C TYR A 91 -11.95 4.89 -11.62
N ASN A 92 -13.11 4.77 -12.26
CA ASN A 92 -13.20 4.54 -13.71
C ASN A 92 -12.33 3.35 -14.18
N HIS A 93 -12.46 2.19 -13.51
CA HIS A 93 -11.70 0.96 -13.76
C HIS A 93 -10.17 1.09 -13.55
N SER A 94 -9.72 2.10 -12.83
CA SER A 94 -8.30 2.32 -12.55
C SER A 94 -8.08 2.81 -11.11
N ILE A 95 -6.84 3.17 -10.81
CA ILE A 95 -6.43 3.74 -9.52
C ILE A 95 -6.72 5.24 -9.47
N PRO A 96 -6.82 5.84 -8.26
CA PRO A 96 -6.91 7.30 -8.12
C PRO A 96 -5.69 8.02 -8.70
N ALA A 97 -5.92 9.18 -9.31
CA ALA A 97 -4.85 10.01 -9.87
C ALA A 97 -3.79 10.38 -8.82
N VAL A 98 -4.20 10.66 -7.57
CA VAL A 98 -3.26 10.97 -6.48
C VAL A 98 -2.32 9.82 -6.16
N LEU A 99 -2.81 8.56 -6.21
CA LEU A 99 -1.97 7.39 -6.00
C LEU A 99 -1.01 7.19 -7.17
N LYS A 100 -1.51 7.31 -8.40
CA LYS A 100 -0.66 7.22 -9.61
C LYS A 100 0.44 8.27 -9.57
N ASN A 101 0.09 9.53 -9.24
CA ASN A 101 1.02 10.63 -9.13
C ASN A 101 2.12 10.35 -8.08
N ALA A 102 1.75 9.90 -6.89
CA ALA A 102 2.73 9.56 -5.86
C ALA A 102 3.68 8.44 -6.30
N ILE A 103 3.17 7.44 -7.04
CA ILE A 103 3.99 6.35 -7.58
C ILE A 103 4.93 6.85 -8.69
N ASP A 104 4.53 7.86 -9.48
CA ASP A 104 5.36 8.41 -10.56
C ASP A 104 6.63 9.13 -10.05
N TYR A 105 6.67 9.55 -8.79
CA TYR A 105 7.88 10.05 -8.15
C TYR A 105 8.92 8.96 -7.83
N LEU A 106 8.52 7.67 -7.83
CA LEU A 106 9.39 6.57 -7.42
C LEU A 106 10.29 6.10 -8.58
N ALA A 107 11.49 5.66 -8.23
CA ALA A 107 12.45 5.00 -9.12
C ALA A 107 12.65 3.53 -8.71
N PHE A 108 13.49 3.31 -7.70
CA PHE A 108 13.91 1.96 -7.26
C PHE A 108 13.57 1.67 -5.78
N GLU A 109 12.87 2.58 -5.09
CA GLU A 109 12.60 2.51 -3.65
C GLU A 109 11.87 1.22 -3.27
N GLY A 110 10.99 0.74 -4.14
CA GLY A 110 10.25 -0.52 -3.97
C GLY A 110 10.83 -1.72 -4.71
N ASN A 111 11.96 -1.56 -5.42
CA ASN A 111 12.54 -2.63 -6.22
C ASN A 111 12.86 -3.86 -5.36
N ARG A 112 12.36 -5.03 -5.76
CA ARG A 112 12.51 -6.33 -5.08
C ARG A 112 11.97 -6.40 -3.66
N LYS A 113 11.16 -5.40 -3.25
CA LYS A 113 10.43 -5.45 -1.98
C LYS A 113 9.00 -5.96 -2.20
N PRO A 114 8.41 -6.70 -1.25
CA PRO A 114 7.09 -7.27 -1.41
C PRO A 114 6.03 -6.19 -1.26
N ALA A 115 4.97 -6.31 -2.06
CA ALA A 115 3.80 -5.43 -2.00
C ALA A 115 2.50 -6.24 -2.01
N LYS A 116 1.57 -5.90 -1.12
CA LYS A 116 0.21 -6.43 -1.08
C LYS A 116 -0.78 -5.35 -1.46
N ILE A 117 -1.83 -5.71 -2.17
CA ILE A 117 -2.88 -4.80 -2.59
C ILE A 117 -4.16 -5.13 -1.85
N ILE A 118 -4.77 -4.12 -1.24
CA ILE A 118 -6.13 -4.17 -0.71
C ILE A 118 -6.98 -3.24 -1.57
N SER A 119 -7.96 -3.78 -2.28
CA SER A 119 -8.96 -2.97 -3.00
C SER A 119 -10.23 -2.87 -2.21
N TYR A 120 -10.95 -1.75 -2.33
CA TYR A 120 -12.18 -1.54 -1.58
C TYR A 120 -13.24 -0.75 -2.35
N ALA A 121 -14.50 -1.01 -2.01
CA ALA A 121 -15.66 -0.21 -2.43
C ALA A 121 -16.89 -0.56 -1.58
N ASP A 122 -17.98 0.21 -1.73
CA ASP A 122 -19.29 -0.21 -1.22
C ASP A 122 -20.03 -1.19 -2.16
N SER A 123 -19.56 -1.34 -3.39
CA SER A 123 -20.09 -2.34 -4.33
C SER A 123 -19.58 -3.75 -4.00
N MET A 124 -20.27 -4.75 -4.54
CA MET A 124 -19.87 -6.17 -4.42
C MET A 124 -18.55 -6.48 -5.14
N ARG A 125 -18.18 -5.68 -6.14
CA ARG A 125 -16.89 -5.84 -6.86
C ARG A 125 -15.69 -5.35 -6.06
N ALA A 126 -15.92 -4.64 -4.96
CA ALA A 126 -14.89 -4.23 -3.99
C ALA A 126 -13.68 -3.51 -4.61
N GLY A 127 -13.86 -2.79 -5.71
CA GLY A 127 -12.78 -2.05 -6.36
C GLY A 127 -11.73 -2.93 -7.06
N GLN A 128 -12.09 -4.14 -7.47
CA GLN A 128 -11.17 -5.13 -8.01
C GLN A 128 -10.35 -4.64 -9.21
N PHE A 129 -10.97 -3.94 -10.15
CA PHE A 129 -10.25 -3.45 -11.35
C PHE A 129 -9.20 -2.38 -11.00
N GLY A 130 -9.47 -1.53 -9.99
CA GLY A 130 -8.48 -0.61 -9.45
C GLY A 130 -7.28 -1.34 -8.87
N GLY A 131 -7.51 -2.45 -8.14
CA GLY A 131 -6.46 -3.30 -7.61
C GLY A 131 -5.61 -3.97 -8.69
N GLU A 132 -6.25 -4.50 -9.74
CA GLU A 132 -5.53 -5.12 -10.87
C GLU A 132 -4.72 -4.08 -11.67
N ALA A 133 -5.29 -2.90 -11.92
CA ALA A 133 -4.57 -1.80 -12.57
C ALA A 133 -3.33 -1.38 -11.76
N LEU A 134 -3.44 -1.33 -10.42
CA LEU A 134 -2.30 -1.00 -9.56
C LEU A 134 -1.17 -2.04 -9.65
N ARG A 135 -1.51 -3.32 -9.77
CA ARG A 135 -0.53 -4.41 -9.88
C ARG A 135 0.46 -4.18 -11.01
N GLU A 136 -0.02 -3.81 -12.19
CA GLU A 136 0.83 -3.55 -13.36
C GLU A 136 1.74 -2.35 -13.13
N VAL A 137 1.20 -1.29 -12.50
CA VAL A 137 1.95 -0.05 -12.23
C VAL A 137 3.13 -0.31 -11.29
N ILE A 138 2.89 -0.95 -10.14
CA ILE A 138 3.96 -1.19 -9.16
C ILE A 138 4.94 -2.29 -9.62
N ASN A 139 4.48 -3.31 -10.35
CA ASN A 139 5.36 -4.30 -10.95
C ASN A 139 6.36 -3.66 -11.93
N ARG A 140 5.95 -2.61 -12.66
CA ARG A 140 6.86 -1.86 -13.56
C ARG A 140 8.04 -1.22 -12.82
N LEU A 141 7.86 -0.88 -11.53
CA LEU A 141 8.90 -0.35 -10.64
C LEU A 141 9.67 -1.45 -9.88
N GLY A 142 9.44 -2.72 -10.21
CA GLY A 142 10.17 -3.84 -9.64
C GLY A 142 9.65 -4.33 -8.28
N PHE A 143 8.51 -3.86 -7.80
CA PHE A 143 7.87 -4.44 -6.61
C PHE A 143 7.52 -5.92 -6.87
N ILE A 144 7.66 -6.76 -5.86
CA ILE A 144 7.19 -8.14 -5.87
C ILE A 144 5.76 -8.18 -5.35
N THR A 145 4.78 -8.08 -6.25
CA THR A 145 3.38 -8.14 -5.82
C THR A 145 2.99 -9.54 -5.39
N LEU A 146 2.51 -9.65 -4.15
CA LEU A 146 2.03 -10.92 -3.62
C LEU A 146 0.75 -11.35 -4.34
N PRO A 147 0.54 -12.67 -4.52
CA PRO A 147 -0.66 -13.20 -5.14
C PRO A 147 -1.94 -12.74 -4.43
N MET A 148 -3.04 -12.70 -5.19
CA MET A 148 -4.39 -12.41 -4.72
C MET A 148 -4.55 -11.05 -4.03
N ILE A 149 -5.26 -10.15 -4.71
CA ILE A 149 -5.71 -8.89 -4.12
C ILE A 149 -6.70 -9.19 -2.98
N THR A 150 -6.51 -8.54 -1.84
CA THR A 150 -7.49 -8.58 -0.76
C THR A 150 -8.61 -7.61 -1.09
N THR A 151 -9.80 -8.11 -1.45
CA THR A 151 -10.94 -7.28 -1.81
C THR A 151 -11.86 -7.06 -0.62
N VAL A 152 -12.25 -5.80 -0.34
CA VAL A 152 -13.15 -5.42 0.74
C VAL A 152 -14.36 -4.67 0.18
N GLY A 153 -15.48 -5.38 0.03
CA GLY A 153 -16.75 -4.81 -0.39
C GLY A 153 -17.60 -4.34 0.78
N LYS A 154 -18.63 -3.54 0.48
CA LYS A 154 -19.57 -3.03 1.48
C LYS A 154 -18.88 -2.42 2.70
N VAL A 155 -17.90 -1.55 2.45
CA VAL A 155 -17.06 -0.95 3.50
C VAL A 155 -17.93 -0.27 4.56
N THR A 156 -18.89 0.57 4.17
CA THR A 156 -19.75 1.32 5.09
C THR A 156 -20.73 0.44 5.87
N ALA A 157 -21.04 -0.75 5.38
CA ALA A 157 -21.88 -1.72 6.09
C ALA A 157 -21.10 -2.61 7.07
N ASN A 158 -19.78 -2.60 7.02
CA ASN A 158 -18.93 -3.43 7.89
C ASN A 158 -18.10 -2.61 8.89
N PHE A 159 -17.69 -1.39 8.52
CA PHE A 159 -16.78 -0.59 9.33
C PHE A 159 -17.38 0.77 9.67
N SER A 160 -17.26 1.18 10.92
CA SER A 160 -17.66 2.52 11.37
C SER A 160 -16.69 3.61 10.89
N PRO A 161 -17.10 4.89 10.89
CA PRO A 161 -16.21 6.02 10.59
C PRO A 161 -14.98 6.10 11.51
N ASP A 162 -15.06 5.53 12.71
CA ASP A 162 -13.98 5.51 13.70
C ASP A 162 -13.05 4.30 13.56
N GLY A 163 -13.33 3.40 12.59
CA GLY A 163 -12.48 2.25 12.30
C GLY A 163 -12.71 1.05 13.23
N PHE A 164 -13.96 0.76 13.56
CA PHE A 164 -14.37 -0.46 14.26
C PHE A 164 -15.29 -1.29 13.38
N LEU A 165 -15.36 -2.58 13.61
CA LEU A 165 -16.43 -3.39 13.06
C LEU A 165 -17.77 -2.98 13.66
N LEU A 166 -18.80 -2.87 12.84
CA LEU A 166 -20.17 -2.68 13.30
C LEU A 166 -20.67 -3.96 13.98
N GLU A 167 -21.55 -3.84 14.98
CA GLU A 167 -22.11 -4.99 15.68
C GLU A 167 -22.86 -5.94 14.75
N ASP A 168 -23.54 -5.39 13.75
CA ASP A 168 -24.31 -6.09 12.73
C ASP A 168 -23.57 -6.22 11.39
N ALA A 169 -22.24 -6.08 11.39
CA ALA A 169 -21.41 -6.16 10.18
C ALA A 169 -21.64 -7.47 9.42
N PRO A 170 -22.22 -7.45 8.20
CA PRO A 170 -22.64 -8.66 7.49
C PRO A 170 -21.49 -9.58 7.11
N SER A 171 -20.24 -9.05 7.08
CA SER A 171 -19.03 -9.78 6.75
C SER A 171 -17.90 -9.55 7.74
N GLY A 172 -18.21 -9.08 8.95
CA GLY A 172 -17.22 -8.64 9.94
C GLY A 172 -16.18 -9.72 10.26
N ALA A 173 -16.61 -10.91 10.70
CA ALA A 173 -15.71 -12.01 11.02
C ALA A 173 -14.84 -12.45 9.83
N TYR A 174 -15.41 -12.46 8.63
CA TYR A 174 -14.69 -12.80 7.40
C TYR A 174 -13.59 -11.76 7.11
N TYR A 175 -13.91 -10.45 7.16
CA TYR A 175 -12.92 -9.42 6.90
C TYR A 175 -11.86 -9.34 7.99
N GLN A 176 -12.23 -9.50 9.27
CA GLN A 176 -11.25 -9.56 10.35
C GLN A 176 -10.19 -10.64 10.08
N LYS A 177 -10.64 -11.88 9.83
CA LYS A 177 -9.71 -12.98 9.50
C LYS A 177 -8.86 -12.67 8.28
N LYS A 178 -9.49 -12.24 7.18
CA LYS A 178 -8.81 -11.98 5.91
C LYS A 178 -7.76 -10.87 6.03
N LEU A 179 -8.04 -9.82 6.78
CA LEU A 179 -7.13 -8.71 6.99
C LEU A 179 -5.97 -9.09 7.94
N LEU A 180 -6.23 -9.90 8.97
CA LEU A 180 -5.16 -10.50 9.78
C LEU A 180 -4.21 -11.33 8.93
N GLU A 181 -4.74 -12.22 8.09
CA GLU A 181 -3.96 -13.03 7.15
C GLU A 181 -3.16 -12.16 6.17
N THR A 182 -3.77 -11.07 5.67
CA THR A 182 -3.13 -10.13 4.74
C THR A 182 -1.91 -9.44 5.37
N LEU A 183 -2.04 -8.93 6.59
CA LEU A 183 -0.92 -8.27 7.27
C LEU A 183 0.16 -9.28 7.70
N HIS A 184 -0.23 -10.46 8.13
CA HIS A 184 0.70 -11.53 8.43
C HIS A 184 1.51 -11.97 7.19
N GLU A 185 0.83 -12.16 6.06
CA GLU A 185 1.46 -12.58 4.80
C GLU A 185 2.52 -11.56 4.34
N ILE A 186 2.17 -10.26 4.26
CA ILE A 186 3.14 -9.24 3.86
C ILE A 186 4.30 -9.15 4.85
N GLY A 187 4.04 -9.28 6.13
CA GLY A 187 5.08 -9.29 7.17
C GLY A 187 6.05 -10.46 7.02
N PHE A 188 5.53 -11.66 6.72
CA PHE A 188 6.34 -12.84 6.46
C PHE A 188 7.29 -12.60 5.27
N TYR A 189 6.77 -12.19 4.12
CA TYR A 189 7.59 -11.96 2.93
C TYR A 189 8.57 -10.80 3.11
N SER A 190 8.18 -9.74 3.80
CA SER A 190 9.07 -8.61 4.09
C SER A 190 10.28 -9.06 4.93
N ARG A 191 10.05 -9.92 5.92
CA ARG A 191 11.13 -10.48 6.76
C ARG A 191 12.06 -11.38 5.95
N ILE A 192 11.51 -12.28 5.14
CA ILE A 192 12.29 -13.20 4.31
C ILE A 192 13.17 -12.44 3.32
N LEU A 193 12.60 -11.50 2.58
CA LEU A 193 13.34 -10.74 1.56
C LEU A 193 14.34 -9.76 2.15
N LYS A 194 14.05 -9.17 3.33
CA LYS A 194 15.03 -8.38 4.08
C LYS A 194 16.21 -9.22 4.57
N GLY A 195 15.94 -10.40 5.10
CA GLY A 195 16.97 -11.33 5.59
C GLY A 195 17.79 -12.01 4.49
N HIS A 196 17.21 -12.12 3.29
CA HIS A 196 17.83 -12.77 2.12
C HIS A 196 17.69 -11.88 0.89
N PRO A 197 18.40 -10.72 0.84
CA PRO A 197 18.31 -9.82 -0.29
C PRO A 197 18.80 -10.49 -1.58
N TYR A 198 18.12 -10.17 -2.69
CA TYR A 198 18.50 -10.66 -3.99
C TYR A 198 19.93 -10.24 -4.34
N GLN A 199 20.74 -11.21 -4.72
CA GLN A 199 22.10 -10.98 -5.21
C GLN A 199 22.06 -10.92 -6.74
N GLU A 200 22.56 -9.83 -7.30
CA GLU A 200 22.65 -9.71 -8.75
C GLU A 200 23.66 -10.71 -9.30
N PHE A 201 23.33 -11.32 -10.43
CA PHE A 201 24.23 -12.24 -11.11
C PHE A 201 25.35 -11.42 -11.80
N ASN A 202 26.50 -11.36 -11.15
CA ASN A 202 27.70 -10.75 -11.72
C ASN A 202 28.34 -11.75 -12.69
N SER A 203 27.90 -11.79 -13.93
CA SER A 203 28.65 -12.47 -14.99
C SER A 203 29.86 -11.62 -15.35
N LYS A 204 31.04 -12.01 -14.90
CA LYS A 204 32.26 -11.64 -15.61
C LYS A 204 32.30 -12.49 -16.87
N VAL A 205 31.61 -12.08 -17.93
CA VAL A 205 31.77 -12.60 -19.29
C VAL A 205 32.40 -11.52 -20.11
#